data_3ed0cbf484c45b9986f3bb5364abca45
#
_entry.id   3ed0cbf484c45b9986f3bb5364abca45
#
_cell.length_a   1.000
_cell.length_b   1.000
_cell.length_c   1.000
_cell.angle_alpha   90.00
_cell.angle_beta   90.00
_cell.angle_gamma   90.00
#
_symmetry.space_group_name_H-M   'P 1'
#
loop_
_entity.id
_entity.type
_entity.pdbx_description
1 polymer ?
#
loop_
_entity_poly.entity_id
_entity_poly.type
_entity_poly.pdbx_seq_one_letter_code
_entity_poly.pdbx_strand_id
1 'polypeptide(L)'
;MKITRPLIVITFGFVLLAGADVVEAASAGSKNKEGNRHFAEGKYEEALKAYLEAQAQERDRPELLYNVGNTFIRQKKYEQALQSLRQVTSKGDKGLQAAGWFNAGNALFENGNFGDSAQAYIQSLRLNPADREAKHNLELALKKMQEQRQKQGGQGQKQNKEQDSNQPKDQGSKDQQPQSQDSAPPQAPQQPADPQAAQANNRDGSLTKERALQILDALQNQELAERRKLSERRNRRKVGGRDW
;
A
#
# COMPACT_ATOMS: atom_id res chain seq x y z
N MET A 1 62.92 73.11 29.04
CA MET A 1 61.87 72.12 29.13
C MET A 1 61.33 71.87 27.68
N LYS A 2 61.69 70.75 27.11
CA LYS A 2 61.21 70.38 25.73
C LYS A 2 60.09 69.36 25.90
N ILE A 3 58.90 69.75 25.47
CA ILE A 3 57.71 68.91 25.54
C ILE A 3 57.60 68.18 24.19
N THR A 4 57.90 66.88 24.20
CA THR A 4 57.77 66.01 23.04
C THR A 4 56.29 65.48 23.03
N ARG A 5 55.52 65.79 21.96
CA ARG A 5 54.22 65.28 21.75
C ARG A 5 54.30 63.89 21.10
N PRO A 6 53.56 62.85 21.56
CA PRO A 6 53.51 61.61 20.86
C PRO A 6 52.58 61.66 19.66
N LEU A 7 53.07 61.15 18.56
CA LEU A 7 52.31 60.96 17.32
C LEU A 7 51.41 59.70 17.46
N ILE A 8 50.14 59.91 17.54
CA ILE A 8 49.16 58.79 17.53
C ILE A 8 48.94 58.38 16.09
N VAL A 9 49.48 57.23 15.68
CA VAL A 9 49.19 56.57 14.39
C VAL A 9 47.90 55.74 14.57
N ILE A 10 46.79 56.26 14.04
CA ILE A 10 45.52 55.50 13.94
C ILE A 10 45.61 54.61 12.70
N THR A 11 45.93 53.36 12.91
CA THR A 11 45.79 52.33 11.86
C THR A 11 44.30 51.99 11.67
N PHE A 12 43.71 52.45 10.59
CA PHE A 12 42.37 52.08 10.16
C PHE A 12 42.46 50.64 9.65
N GLY A 13 42.09 49.70 10.53
CA GLY A 13 41.91 48.27 10.18
C GLY A 13 40.69 48.14 9.22
N PHE A 14 40.95 47.89 7.96
CA PHE A 14 39.97 47.55 6.97
C PHE A 14 39.52 46.13 7.23
N VAL A 15 38.43 45.94 7.99
CA VAL A 15 37.76 44.63 8.15
C VAL A 15 37.06 44.36 6.85
N LEU A 16 37.70 43.52 6.02
CA LEU A 16 37.05 42.87 4.88
C LEU A 16 36.02 41.87 5.44
N LEU A 17 34.75 42.32 5.59
CA LEU A 17 33.61 41.41 5.73
C LEU A 17 33.50 40.64 4.41
N ALA A 18 34.14 39.47 4.33
CA ALA A 18 33.80 38.49 3.33
C ALA A 18 32.32 38.15 3.59
N GLY A 19 31.43 38.74 2.77
CA GLY A 19 30.04 38.31 2.71
C GLY A 19 30.01 36.84 2.31
N ALA A 20 29.97 35.95 3.29
CA ALA A 20 29.54 34.58 3.03
C ALA A 20 28.09 34.73 2.62
N ASP A 21 27.80 34.56 1.33
CA ASP A 21 26.44 34.34 0.84
C ASP A 21 25.94 33.10 1.58
N VAL A 22 25.22 33.34 2.67
CA VAL A 22 24.46 32.29 3.35
C VAL A 22 23.34 31.95 2.39
N VAL A 23 23.60 30.99 1.50
CA VAL A 23 22.54 30.37 0.71
C VAL A 23 21.59 29.74 1.72
N GLU A 24 20.53 30.46 2.05
CA GLU A 24 19.47 29.97 2.92
C GLU A 24 18.92 28.70 2.29
N ALA A 25 19.25 27.55 2.88
CA ALA A 25 18.77 26.28 2.37
C ALA A 25 17.24 26.31 2.40
N ALA A 26 16.61 26.13 1.24
CA ALA A 26 15.17 26.12 1.13
C ALA A 26 14.59 25.08 2.12
N SER A 27 13.57 25.48 2.89
CA SER A 27 12.97 24.64 3.92
C SER A 27 12.40 23.31 3.33
N ALA A 28 12.31 22.26 4.16
CA ALA A 28 11.71 20.98 3.75
C ALA A 28 10.32 21.17 3.14
N GLY A 29 9.51 22.09 3.70
CA GLY A 29 8.19 22.45 3.15
C GLY A 29 8.26 23.07 1.77
N SER A 30 9.25 23.94 1.51
CA SER A 30 9.46 24.54 0.19
C SER A 30 9.88 23.49 -0.83
N LYS A 31 10.82 22.61 -0.46
CA LYS A 31 11.28 21.50 -1.31
C LYS A 31 10.17 20.48 -1.60
N ASN A 32 9.31 20.20 -0.62
CA ASN A 32 8.14 19.35 -0.85
C ASN A 32 7.16 19.98 -1.87
N LYS A 33 6.90 21.28 -1.78
CA LYS A 33 6.06 22.00 -2.77
C LYS A 33 6.68 21.97 -4.17
N GLU A 34 7.99 22.16 -4.26
CA GLU A 34 8.74 22.05 -5.50
C GLU A 34 8.60 20.66 -6.12
N GLY A 35 8.77 19.59 -5.30
CA GLY A 35 8.57 18.22 -5.70
C GLY A 35 7.15 17.94 -6.20
N ASN A 36 6.12 18.43 -5.50
CA ASN A 36 4.73 18.31 -5.91
C ASN A 36 4.47 18.95 -7.28
N ARG A 37 5.05 20.12 -7.54
CA ARG A 37 4.94 20.78 -8.83
C ARG A 37 5.57 19.94 -9.95
N HIS A 38 6.81 19.48 -9.77
CA HIS A 38 7.50 18.64 -10.74
C HIS A 38 6.76 17.32 -10.98
N PHE A 39 6.22 16.72 -9.93
CA PHE A 39 5.41 15.50 -10.04
C PHE A 39 4.15 15.72 -10.89
N ALA A 40 3.44 16.82 -10.68
CA ALA A 40 2.26 17.19 -11.46
C ALA A 40 2.59 17.47 -12.95
N GLU A 41 3.80 17.97 -13.22
CA GLU A 41 4.31 18.20 -14.58
C GLU A 41 4.85 16.89 -15.24
N GLY A 42 4.84 15.76 -14.54
CA GLY A 42 5.40 14.49 -15.03
C GLY A 42 6.93 14.41 -15.00
N LYS A 43 7.59 15.38 -14.39
CA LYS A 43 9.06 15.47 -14.21
C LYS A 43 9.47 14.68 -12.96
N TYR A 44 9.45 13.36 -13.07
CA TYR A 44 9.57 12.48 -11.89
C TYR A 44 10.99 12.45 -11.30
N GLU A 45 12.03 12.66 -12.11
CA GLU A 45 13.41 12.76 -11.65
C GLU A 45 13.62 14.02 -10.80
N GLU A 46 13.13 15.15 -11.26
CA GLU A 46 13.22 16.44 -10.56
C GLU A 46 12.34 16.43 -9.30
N ALA A 47 11.16 15.80 -9.38
CA ALA A 47 10.29 15.62 -8.23
C ALA A 47 10.99 14.78 -7.13
N LEU A 48 11.59 13.65 -7.52
CA LEU A 48 12.32 12.79 -6.59
C LEU A 48 13.47 13.55 -5.92
N LYS A 49 14.25 14.31 -6.70
CA LYS A 49 15.35 15.13 -6.16
C LYS A 49 14.84 16.10 -5.09
N ALA A 50 13.79 16.87 -5.40
CA ALA A 50 13.21 17.84 -4.46
C ALA A 50 12.65 17.17 -3.20
N TYR A 51 11.98 16.01 -3.31
CA TYR A 51 11.49 15.26 -2.15
C TYR A 51 12.63 14.71 -1.29
N LEU A 52 13.72 14.22 -1.90
CA LEU A 52 14.88 13.73 -1.14
C LEU A 52 15.62 14.87 -0.43
N GLU A 53 15.69 16.07 -1.03
CA GLU A 53 16.22 17.28 -0.38
C GLU A 53 15.35 17.68 0.82
N ALA A 54 14.01 17.60 0.70
CA ALA A 54 13.10 17.81 1.82
C ALA A 54 13.30 16.73 2.92
N GLN A 55 13.43 15.47 2.52
CA GLN A 55 13.64 14.35 3.44
C GLN A 55 14.98 14.42 4.18
N ALA A 56 16.01 14.99 3.57
CA ALA A 56 17.30 15.19 4.25
C ALA A 56 17.17 16.09 5.48
N GLN A 57 16.20 17.00 5.49
CA GLN A 57 15.90 17.91 6.60
C GLN A 57 14.88 17.29 7.59
N GLU A 58 13.87 16.55 7.10
CA GLU A 58 12.81 15.92 7.88
C GLU A 58 12.71 14.42 7.55
N ARG A 59 13.69 13.63 8.01
CA ARG A 59 13.90 12.22 7.59
C ARG A 59 12.71 11.29 7.81
N ASP A 60 12.00 11.48 8.90
CA ASP A 60 10.93 10.59 9.36
C ASP A 60 9.52 11.09 9.04
N ARG A 61 9.40 12.12 8.20
CA ARG A 61 8.10 12.66 7.81
C ARG A 61 7.38 11.74 6.84
N PRO A 62 6.27 11.09 7.26
CA PRO A 62 5.61 10.07 6.46
C PRO A 62 5.07 10.58 5.12
N GLU A 63 4.67 11.86 5.04
CA GLU A 63 4.18 12.48 3.80
C GLU A 63 5.28 12.56 2.73
N LEU A 64 6.54 12.85 3.13
CA LEU A 64 7.66 12.87 2.19
C LEU A 64 7.96 11.47 1.68
N LEU A 65 7.95 10.46 2.56
CA LEU A 65 8.11 9.06 2.19
C LEU A 65 7.00 8.59 1.23
N TYR A 66 5.77 9.04 1.44
CA TYR A 66 4.64 8.78 0.55
C TYR A 66 4.88 9.38 -0.84
N ASN A 67 5.32 10.64 -0.91
CA ASN A 67 5.61 11.32 -2.18
C ASN A 67 6.78 10.64 -2.93
N VAL A 68 7.84 10.26 -2.21
CA VAL A 68 8.96 9.49 -2.77
C VAL A 68 8.47 8.14 -3.32
N GLY A 69 7.67 7.40 -2.55
CA GLY A 69 7.10 6.12 -2.96
C GLY A 69 6.25 6.25 -4.23
N ASN A 70 5.37 7.26 -4.28
CA ASN A 70 4.55 7.54 -5.46
C ASN A 70 5.40 7.89 -6.69
N THR A 71 6.47 8.65 -6.49
CA THR A 71 7.39 9.00 -7.57
C THR A 71 8.08 7.77 -8.14
N PHE A 72 8.51 6.85 -7.27
CA PHE A 72 9.08 5.57 -7.72
C PHE A 72 8.07 4.70 -8.48
N ILE A 73 6.78 4.68 -8.09
CA ILE A 73 5.73 3.99 -8.85
C ILE A 73 5.66 4.57 -10.28
N ARG A 74 5.63 5.91 -10.42
CA ARG A 74 5.58 6.57 -11.74
C ARG A 74 6.81 6.29 -12.59
N GLN A 75 7.97 6.06 -11.98
CA GLN A 75 9.21 5.62 -12.62
C GLN A 75 9.27 4.11 -12.84
N LYS A 76 8.25 3.33 -12.46
CA LYS A 76 8.21 1.85 -12.49
C LYS A 76 9.29 1.18 -11.64
N LYS A 77 9.81 1.88 -10.64
CA LYS A 77 10.80 1.40 -9.66
C LYS A 77 10.08 0.82 -8.44
N TYR A 78 9.40 -0.32 -8.65
CA TYR A 78 8.42 -0.84 -7.69
C TYR A 78 9.03 -1.27 -6.35
N GLU A 79 10.24 -1.84 -6.35
CA GLU A 79 10.94 -2.25 -5.12
C GLU A 79 11.26 -1.04 -4.23
N GLN A 80 11.77 0.05 -4.82
CA GLN A 80 12.05 1.30 -4.08
C GLN A 80 10.76 1.95 -3.57
N ALA A 81 9.70 1.90 -4.38
CA ALA A 81 8.38 2.37 -3.97
C ALA A 81 7.88 1.62 -2.73
N LEU A 82 7.93 0.28 -2.74
CA LEU A 82 7.50 -0.56 -1.62
C LEU A 82 8.34 -0.32 -0.36
N GLN A 83 9.65 -0.09 -0.49
CA GLN A 83 10.51 0.26 0.64
C GLN A 83 10.09 1.58 1.30
N SER A 84 9.80 2.62 0.51
CA SER A 84 9.33 3.91 1.02
C SER A 84 7.93 3.78 1.65
N LEU A 85 6.99 3.13 0.97
CA LEU A 85 5.61 2.97 1.41
C LEU A 85 5.48 2.10 2.67
N ARG A 86 6.37 1.13 2.91
CA ARG A 86 6.42 0.36 4.15
C ARG A 86 6.60 1.26 5.38
N GLN A 87 7.42 2.30 5.27
CA GLN A 87 7.58 3.26 6.37
C GLN A 87 6.32 4.11 6.56
N VAL A 88 5.64 4.50 5.48
CA VAL A 88 4.35 5.21 5.52
C VAL A 88 3.30 4.39 6.26
N THR A 89 3.17 3.10 5.94
CA THR A 89 2.19 2.21 6.56
C THR A 89 2.44 1.94 8.04
N SER A 90 3.66 2.18 8.54
CA SER A 90 4.02 2.00 9.95
C SER A 90 3.98 3.29 10.76
N LYS A 91 4.27 4.44 10.15
CA LYS A 91 4.47 5.72 10.86
C LYS A 91 3.41 6.78 10.56
N GLY A 92 2.67 6.68 9.44
CA GLY A 92 1.64 7.63 9.04
C GLY A 92 0.43 7.64 9.98
N ASP A 93 -0.39 8.68 9.90
CA ASP A 93 -1.74 8.63 10.46
C ASP A 93 -2.63 7.62 9.73
N LYS A 94 -3.82 7.36 10.25
CA LYS A 94 -4.74 6.36 9.68
C LYS A 94 -5.04 6.59 8.20
N GLY A 95 -5.22 7.85 7.79
CA GLY A 95 -5.52 8.21 6.39
C GLY A 95 -4.32 7.95 5.48
N LEU A 96 -3.14 8.39 5.92
CA LEU A 96 -1.90 8.21 5.19
C LEU A 96 -1.47 6.74 5.14
N GLN A 97 -1.69 5.97 6.21
CA GLN A 97 -1.48 4.51 6.22
C GLN A 97 -2.38 3.83 5.18
N ALA A 98 -3.68 4.20 5.10
CA ALA A 98 -4.60 3.66 4.11
C ALA A 98 -4.12 3.95 2.68
N ALA A 99 -3.71 5.20 2.41
CA ALA A 99 -3.16 5.60 1.12
C ALA A 99 -1.83 4.89 0.80
N GLY A 100 -0.97 4.69 1.81
CA GLY A 100 0.27 3.93 1.68
C GLY A 100 0.04 2.47 1.30
N TRP A 101 -0.93 1.80 1.93
CA TRP A 101 -1.32 0.45 1.57
C TRP A 101 -1.95 0.37 0.18
N PHE A 102 -2.80 1.33 -0.19
CA PHE A 102 -3.37 1.41 -1.52
C PHE A 102 -2.28 1.49 -2.60
N ASN A 103 -1.33 2.40 -2.43
CA ASN A 103 -0.24 2.58 -3.40
C ASN A 103 0.77 1.43 -3.39
N ALA A 104 0.99 0.77 -2.25
CA ALA A 104 1.73 -0.49 -2.21
C ALA A 104 1.01 -1.58 -3.03
N GLY A 105 -0.32 -1.66 -2.93
CA GLY A 105 -1.14 -2.53 -3.77
C GLY A 105 -0.98 -2.23 -5.26
N ASN A 106 -1.00 -0.95 -5.65
CA ASN A 106 -0.78 -0.53 -7.04
C ASN A 106 0.63 -0.94 -7.54
N ALA A 107 1.67 -0.69 -6.73
CA ALA A 107 3.05 -1.07 -7.09
C ALA A 107 3.20 -2.59 -7.29
N LEU A 108 2.62 -3.39 -6.38
CA LEU A 108 2.61 -4.85 -6.46
C LEU A 108 1.81 -5.35 -7.67
N PHE A 109 0.69 -4.71 -7.97
CA PHE A 109 -0.13 -5.04 -9.13
C PHE A 109 0.62 -4.83 -10.45
N GLU A 110 1.23 -3.66 -10.61
CA GLU A 110 2.02 -3.32 -11.79
C GLU A 110 3.27 -4.21 -11.93
N ASN A 111 3.82 -4.68 -10.81
CA ASN A 111 4.94 -5.62 -10.77
C ASN A 111 4.50 -7.10 -11.00
N GLY A 112 3.19 -7.35 -11.19
CA GLY A 112 2.66 -8.70 -11.43
C GLY A 112 2.45 -9.57 -10.18
N ASN A 113 2.69 -9.04 -9.00
CA ASN A 113 2.52 -9.73 -7.72
C ASN A 113 1.07 -9.61 -7.21
N PHE A 114 0.13 -10.22 -7.93
CA PHE A 114 -1.29 -10.02 -7.71
C PHE A 114 -1.79 -10.50 -6.35
N GLY A 115 -1.19 -11.55 -5.78
CA GLY A 115 -1.54 -12.04 -4.44
C GLY A 115 -1.22 -11.04 -3.34
N ASP A 116 0.00 -10.50 -3.34
CA ASP A 116 0.45 -9.49 -2.38
C ASP A 116 -0.27 -8.16 -2.61
N SER A 117 -0.56 -7.81 -3.88
CA SER A 117 -1.38 -6.65 -4.24
C SER A 117 -2.76 -6.73 -3.59
N ALA A 118 -3.45 -7.87 -3.71
CA ALA A 118 -4.75 -8.07 -3.07
C ALA A 118 -4.67 -7.92 -1.54
N GLN A 119 -3.62 -8.44 -0.90
CA GLN A 119 -3.40 -8.26 0.55
C GLN A 119 -3.21 -6.79 0.91
N ALA A 120 -2.44 -6.03 0.14
CA ALA A 120 -2.22 -4.61 0.37
C ALA A 120 -3.53 -3.81 0.26
N TYR A 121 -4.37 -4.08 -0.75
CA TYR A 121 -5.70 -3.45 -0.85
C TYR A 121 -6.62 -3.81 0.31
N ILE A 122 -6.57 -5.04 0.82
CA ILE A 122 -7.32 -5.43 2.01
C ILE A 122 -6.86 -4.61 3.23
N GLN A 123 -5.55 -4.37 3.41
CA GLN A 123 -5.06 -3.52 4.50
C GLN A 123 -5.52 -2.07 4.34
N SER A 124 -5.50 -1.52 3.12
CA SER A 124 -6.05 -0.20 2.83
C SER A 124 -7.54 -0.12 3.22
N LEU A 125 -8.35 -1.10 2.81
CA LEU A 125 -9.78 -1.18 3.09
C LEU A 125 -10.11 -1.38 4.58
N ARG A 126 -9.27 -2.05 5.35
CA ARG A 126 -9.43 -2.12 6.82
C ARG A 126 -9.32 -0.76 7.49
N LEU A 127 -8.49 0.12 6.93
CA LEU A 127 -8.31 1.49 7.41
C LEU A 127 -9.36 2.44 6.83
N ASN A 128 -9.75 2.26 5.56
CA ASN A 128 -10.77 3.04 4.86
C ASN A 128 -11.74 2.13 4.09
N PRO A 129 -12.77 1.56 4.75
CA PRO A 129 -13.72 0.65 4.10
C PRO A 129 -14.55 1.28 2.98
N ALA A 130 -14.64 2.63 2.94
CA ALA A 130 -15.42 3.35 1.94
C ALA A 130 -14.68 3.58 0.61
N ASP A 131 -13.41 3.19 0.52
CA ASP A 131 -12.57 3.39 -0.66
C ASP A 131 -13.03 2.49 -1.82
N ARG A 132 -13.69 3.11 -2.81
CA ARG A 132 -14.21 2.40 -3.99
C ARG A 132 -13.11 1.96 -4.94
N GLU A 133 -12.04 2.74 -5.05
CA GLU A 133 -10.91 2.40 -5.92
C GLU A 133 -10.15 1.19 -5.36
N ALA A 134 -9.92 1.17 -4.05
CA ALA A 134 -9.30 0.02 -3.40
C ALA A 134 -10.15 -1.26 -3.55
N LYS A 135 -11.49 -1.18 -3.46
CA LYS A 135 -12.39 -2.32 -3.71
C LYS A 135 -12.27 -2.82 -5.15
N HIS A 136 -12.35 -1.91 -6.11
CA HIS A 136 -12.24 -2.26 -7.53
C HIS A 136 -10.87 -2.89 -7.85
N ASN A 137 -9.80 -2.31 -7.34
CA ASN A 137 -8.44 -2.81 -7.57
C ASN A 137 -8.20 -4.16 -6.88
N LEU A 138 -8.82 -4.40 -5.71
CA LEU A 138 -8.80 -5.71 -5.06
C LEU A 138 -9.47 -6.78 -5.95
N GLU A 139 -10.66 -6.51 -6.48
CA GLU A 139 -11.36 -7.43 -7.38
C GLU A 139 -10.52 -7.74 -8.63
N LEU A 140 -9.88 -6.71 -9.21
CA LEU A 140 -9.01 -6.86 -10.36
C LEU A 140 -7.78 -7.71 -10.03
N ALA A 141 -7.13 -7.48 -8.88
CA ALA A 141 -5.99 -8.24 -8.42
C ALA A 141 -6.34 -9.73 -8.21
N LEU A 142 -7.50 -10.01 -7.60
CA LEU A 142 -8.00 -11.38 -7.41
C LEU A 142 -8.29 -12.10 -8.74
N LYS A 143 -8.85 -11.37 -9.71
CA LYS A 143 -9.06 -11.91 -11.06
C LYS A 143 -7.72 -12.25 -11.73
N LYS A 144 -6.74 -11.35 -11.68
CA LYS A 144 -5.41 -11.56 -12.25
C LYS A 144 -4.65 -12.71 -11.59
N MET A 145 -4.73 -12.82 -10.26
CA MET A 145 -4.17 -13.93 -9.50
C MET A 145 -4.77 -15.28 -9.96
N GLN A 146 -6.08 -15.34 -10.18
CA GLN A 146 -6.74 -16.54 -10.68
C GLN A 146 -6.31 -16.90 -12.10
N GLU A 147 -6.26 -15.93 -13.02
CA GLU A 147 -5.77 -16.10 -14.39
C GLU A 147 -4.32 -16.64 -14.41
N GLN A 148 -3.46 -16.13 -13.53
CA GLN A 148 -2.07 -16.57 -13.40
C GLN A 148 -1.98 -18.02 -12.92
N ARG A 149 -2.77 -18.42 -11.91
CA ARG A 149 -2.83 -19.80 -11.40
C ARG A 149 -3.32 -20.78 -12.49
N GLN A 150 -4.34 -20.41 -13.26
CA GLN A 150 -4.85 -21.27 -14.35
C GLN A 150 -3.81 -21.51 -15.45
N LYS A 151 -3.04 -20.47 -15.82
CA LYS A 151 -1.96 -20.59 -16.79
C LYS A 151 -0.85 -21.53 -16.29
N GLN A 152 -0.48 -21.43 -15.03
CA GLN A 152 0.55 -22.30 -14.43
C GLN A 152 0.07 -23.75 -14.30
N GLY A 153 -1.17 -23.99 -13.88
CA GLY A 153 -1.77 -25.33 -13.78
C GLY A 153 -1.93 -26.04 -15.13
N GLY A 154 -2.25 -25.27 -16.19
CA GLY A 154 -2.38 -25.80 -17.56
C GLY A 154 -1.03 -26.22 -18.18
N GLN A 155 0.07 -25.60 -17.80
CA GLN A 155 1.41 -25.98 -18.28
C GLN A 155 1.92 -27.27 -17.59
N GLY A 156 1.60 -27.46 -16.30
CA GLY A 156 1.98 -28.69 -15.57
C GLY A 156 1.28 -29.94 -16.10
N GLN A 157 0.02 -29.84 -16.55
CA GLN A 157 -0.71 -30.97 -17.16
C GLN A 157 -0.22 -31.35 -18.55
N LYS A 158 0.34 -30.41 -19.32
CA LYS A 158 0.94 -30.72 -20.63
C LYS A 158 2.27 -31.45 -20.50
N GLN A 159 3.11 -31.06 -19.53
CA GLN A 159 4.39 -31.75 -19.29
C GLN A 159 4.21 -33.18 -18.74
N ASN A 160 3.20 -33.42 -17.88
CA ASN A 160 2.91 -34.79 -17.40
C ASN A 160 2.34 -35.70 -18.49
N LYS A 161 1.61 -35.17 -19.49
CA LYS A 161 1.12 -35.97 -20.63
C LYS A 161 2.21 -36.37 -21.62
N GLU A 162 3.27 -35.57 -21.76
CA GLU A 162 4.42 -35.90 -22.62
C GLU A 162 5.37 -36.90 -21.93
N GLN A 163 5.43 -36.95 -20.61
CA GLN A 163 6.23 -37.96 -19.88
C GLN A 163 5.54 -39.34 -19.81
N ASP A 164 4.20 -39.37 -19.78
CA ASP A 164 3.43 -40.63 -19.65
C ASP A 164 3.31 -41.38 -21.02
N SER A 165 3.59 -40.68 -22.13
CA SER A 165 3.57 -41.29 -23.47
C SER A 165 4.83 -42.11 -23.79
N ASN A 166 5.86 -42.12 -22.94
CA ASN A 166 7.14 -42.78 -23.16
C ASN A 166 7.42 -43.99 -22.24
N GLN A 167 6.40 -44.51 -21.50
CA GLN A 167 6.56 -45.78 -20.79
C GLN A 167 5.98 -46.97 -21.61
N PRO A 168 6.71 -48.09 -21.73
CA PRO A 168 6.21 -49.28 -22.40
C PRO A 168 5.07 -49.90 -21.54
N LYS A 169 3.97 -50.25 -22.21
CA LYS A 169 2.86 -50.97 -21.63
C LYS A 169 3.33 -52.39 -21.26
N ASP A 170 3.39 -52.69 -19.99
CA ASP A 170 3.42 -54.05 -19.52
C ASP A 170 2.03 -54.49 -19.02
N GLN A 171 1.61 -55.67 -19.42
CA GLN A 171 0.28 -56.23 -19.24
C GLN A 171 0.22 -56.97 -17.90
N GLY A 172 -0.88 -56.88 -17.18
CA GLY A 172 -1.16 -57.84 -16.09
C GLY A 172 -2.29 -57.51 -15.15
N SER A 173 -3.50 -57.89 -15.53
CA SER A 173 -4.55 -58.59 -14.73
C SER A 173 -5.15 -58.01 -13.44
N LYS A 174 -6.44 -57.80 -13.54
CA LYS A 174 -7.59 -58.34 -12.73
C LYS A 174 -8.01 -57.67 -11.42
N ASP A 175 -9.26 -57.22 -11.52
CA ASP A 175 -10.38 -57.37 -10.57
C ASP A 175 -10.29 -56.74 -9.16
N GLN A 176 -11.07 -55.73 -8.92
CA GLN A 176 -12.24 -55.82 -8.08
C GLN A 176 -13.09 -54.54 -8.04
N GLN A 177 -14.40 -54.78 -8.01
CA GLN A 177 -15.52 -53.85 -8.20
C GLN A 177 -15.95 -53.22 -6.86
N PRO A 178 -16.92 -52.25 -6.87
CA PRO A 178 -17.02 -51.12 -5.97
C PRO A 178 -18.01 -51.36 -4.81
N GLN A 179 -17.93 -50.54 -3.78
CA GLN A 179 -19.03 -50.36 -2.86
C GLN A 179 -19.34 -48.89 -2.59
N SER A 180 -20.55 -48.54 -2.95
CA SER A 180 -21.32 -47.37 -2.62
C SER A 180 -21.61 -47.26 -1.13
N GLN A 181 -21.71 -46.05 -0.61
CA GLN A 181 -22.71 -45.57 0.38
C GLN A 181 -22.41 -44.11 0.71
N ASP A 182 -23.18 -43.25 0.17
CA ASP A 182 -24.34 -42.53 0.68
C ASP A 182 -24.26 -42.08 2.14
N SER A 183 -24.29 -40.77 2.33
CA SER A 183 -25.04 -40.00 3.32
C SER A 183 -24.37 -38.66 3.65
N ALA A 184 -24.85 -37.57 3.08
CA ALA A 184 -24.57 -36.22 3.57
C ALA A 184 -25.49 -35.89 4.75
N PRO A 185 -24.98 -35.33 5.87
CA PRO A 185 -25.83 -34.75 6.91
C PRO A 185 -26.26 -33.32 6.58
N PRO A 186 -27.39 -32.82 7.12
CA PRO A 186 -28.02 -31.56 6.75
C PRO A 186 -27.24 -30.37 7.30
N GLN A 187 -27.14 -29.33 6.47
CA GLN A 187 -26.51 -28.07 6.80
C GLN A 187 -27.30 -27.27 7.85
N ALA A 188 -26.66 -26.95 8.96
CA ALA A 188 -27.13 -25.98 9.96
C ALA A 188 -26.98 -24.53 9.44
N PRO A 189 -27.82 -23.58 9.90
CA PRO A 189 -27.78 -22.20 9.43
C PRO A 189 -26.47 -21.50 9.82
N GLN A 190 -25.80 -20.93 8.83
CA GLN A 190 -24.53 -20.21 9.00
C GLN A 190 -24.76 -18.90 9.75
N GLN A 191 -24.16 -18.77 10.92
CA GLN A 191 -24.00 -17.50 11.63
C GLN A 191 -23.03 -16.58 10.85
N PRO A 192 -23.20 -15.23 10.92
CA PRO A 192 -22.29 -14.30 10.29
C PRO A 192 -20.87 -14.48 10.85
N ALA A 193 -19.91 -14.78 9.98
CA ALA A 193 -18.53 -15.03 10.35
C ALA A 193 -17.88 -13.75 10.92
N ASP A 194 -17.33 -13.89 12.15
CA ASP A 194 -16.50 -12.87 12.79
C ASP A 194 -15.24 -12.63 11.92
N PRO A 195 -14.91 -11.36 11.54
CA PRO A 195 -13.73 -11.06 10.75
C PRO A 195 -12.40 -11.51 11.38
N GLN A 196 -12.38 -11.70 12.69
CA GLN A 196 -11.20 -12.23 13.42
C GLN A 196 -11.07 -13.75 13.33
N ALA A 197 -12.18 -14.49 13.20
CA ALA A 197 -12.16 -15.95 13.05
C ALA A 197 -11.62 -16.41 11.68
N ALA A 198 -11.72 -15.56 10.66
CA ALA A 198 -11.18 -15.83 9.32
C ALA A 198 -9.63 -15.87 9.28
N GLN A 199 -8.95 -15.41 10.34
CA GLN A 199 -7.48 -15.41 10.41
C GLN A 199 -6.88 -16.73 10.94
N ALA A 200 -7.66 -17.56 11.61
CA ALA A 200 -7.16 -18.72 12.37
C ALA A 200 -6.93 -20.01 11.55
N ASN A 201 -7.45 -20.11 10.32
CA ASN A 201 -7.52 -21.38 9.59
C ASN A 201 -6.63 -21.49 8.35
N ASN A 202 -5.49 -20.77 8.30
CA ASN A 202 -4.58 -20.94 7.16
C ASN A 202 -3.22 -21.48 7.59
N ARG A 203 -3.01 -22.79 7.45
CA ARG A 203 -1.71 -23.43 7.64
C ARG A 203 -0.69 -23.04 6.56
N ASP A 204 -1.14 -22.39 5.47
CA ASP A 204 -0.30 -22.08 4.31
C ASP A 204 -0.11 -20.56 4.08
N GLY A 205 -0.69 -19.68 4.89
CA GLY A 205 -0.51 -18.21 4.82
C GLY A 205 -0.95 -17.55 3.52
N SER A 206 -1.29 -18.31 2.47
CA SER A 206 -1.64 -17.77 1.16
C SER A 206 -3.07 -17.24 1.11
N LEU A 207 -3.25 -16.06 0.52
CA LEU A 207 -4.57 -15.49 0.26
C LEU A 207 -5.26 -16.29 -0.86
N THR A 208 -6.41 -16.93 -0.56
CA THR A 208 -7.29 -17.48 -1.59
C THR A 208 -8.30 -16.43 -2.05
N LYS A 209 -8.83 -16.59 -3.26
CA LYS A 209 -9.86 -15.69 -3.80
C LYS A 209 -11.12 -15.69 -2.93
N GLU A 210 -11.54 -16.88 -2.51
CA GLU A 210 -12.74 -17.08 -1.68
C GLU A 210 -12.59 -16.35 -0.35
N ARG A 211 -11.43 -16.47 0.28
CA ARG A 211 -11.13 -15.78 1.53
C ARG A 211 -11.06 -14.26 1.37
N ALA A 212 -10.48 -13.78 0.28
CA ALA A 212 -10.43 -12.36 -0.01
C ALA A 212 -11.83 -11.78 -0.27
N LEU A 213 -12.71 -12.52 -0.96
CA LEU A 213 -14.11 -12.13 -1.18
C LEU A 213 -14.89 -12.10 0.14
N GLN A 214 -14.70 -13.09 1.03
CA GLN A 214 -15.30 -13.06 2.37
C GLN A 214 -14.87 -11.83 3.18
N ILE A 215 -13.59 -11.46 3.11
CA ILE A 215 -13.09 -10.25 3.77
C ILE A 215 -13.74 -9.00 3.14
N LEU A 216 -13.85 -8.94 1.82
CA LEU A 216 -14.49 -7.83 1.12
C LEU A 216 -15.96 -7.69 1.52
N ASP A 217 -16.72 -8.78 1.57
CA ASP A 217 -18.11 -8.78 2.02
C ASP A 217 -18.26 -8.32 3.47
N ALA A 218 -17.37 -8.79 4.36
CA ALA A 218 -17.34 -8.37 5.76
C ALA A 218 -17.07 -6.85 5.89
N LEU A 219 -16.14 -6.30 5.12
CA LEU A 219 -15.82 -4.87 5.10
C LEU A 219 -16.98 -4.03 4.54
N GLN A 220 -17.68 -4.52 3.52
CA GLN A 220 -18.87 -3.86 2.99
C GLN A 220 -20.01 -3.82 4.01
N ASN A 221 -20.25 -4.92 4.72
CA ASN A 221 -21.25 -5.00 5.77
C ASN A 221 -20.90 -4.06 6.94
N GLN A 222 -19.63 -3.97 7.31
CA GLN A 222 -19.16 -3.01 8.33
C GLN A 222 -19.42 -1.56 7.89
N GLU A 223 -19.07 -1.20 6.64
CA GLU A 223 -19.35 0.14 6.10
C GLU A 223 -20.85 0.48 6.15
N LEU A 224 -21.71 -0.45 5.73
CA LEU A 224 -23.14 -0.27 5.76
C LEU A 224 -23.67 -0.07 7.18
N ALA A 225 -23.15 -0.83 8.15
CA ALA A 225 -23.51 -0.67 9.56
C ALA A 225 -23.07 0.69 10.12
N GLU A 226 -21.87 1.15 9.80
CA GLU A 226 -21.38 2.48 10.19
C GLU A 226 -22.22 3.61 9.58
N ARG A 227 -22.55 3.52 8.30
CA ARG A 227 -23.43 4.49 7.62
C ARG A 227 -24.82 4.54 8.26
N ARG A 228 -25.42 3.40 8.65
CA ARG A 228 -26.70 3.35 9.37
C ARG A 228 -26.59 4.05 10.71
N LYS A 229 -25.55 3.76 11.52
CA LYS A 229 -25.32 4.43 12.81
C LYS A 229 -25.15 5.94 12.66
N LEU A 230 -24.43 6.40 11.66
CA LEU A 230 -24.25 7.84 11.38
C LEU A 230 -25.57 8.50 10.97
N SER A 231 -26.37 7.85 10.13
CA SER A 231 -27.68 8.37 9.71
C SER A 231 -28.65 8.47 10.90
N GLU A 232 -28.67 7.48 11.80
CA GLU A 232 -29.47 7.48 13.02
C GLU A 232 -29.05 8.61 13.97
N ARG A 233 -27.74 8.81 14.19
CA ARG A 233 -27.20 9.93 15.00
C ARG A 233 -27.60 11.28 14.41
N ARG A 234 -27.54 11.42 13.09
CA ARG A 234 -27.95 12.65 12.39
C ARG A 234 -29.44 12.92 12.54
N ASN A 235 -30.27 11.88 12.45
CA ASN A 235 -31.72 12.01 12.63
C ASN A 235 -32.08 12.35 14.07
N ARG A 236 -31.45 11.72 15.08
CA ARG A 236 -31.66 12.08 16.51
C ARG A 236 -31.31 13.53 16.79
N ARG A 237 -30.22 14.07 16.21
CA ARG A 237 -29.87 15.50 16.36
C ARG A 237 -30.89 16.46 15.73
N LYS A 238 -31.53 16.06 14.62
CA LYS A 238 -32.57 16.86 13.97
C LYS A 238 -33.89 16.88 14.77
N VAL A 239 -34.22 15.80 15.46
CA VAL A 239 -35.43 15.69 16.27
C VAL A 239 -35.26 16.44 17.60
N GLY A 240 -34.09 16.36 18.27
CA GLY A 240 -33.84 17.06 19.54
C GLY A 240 -33.59 18.58 19.44
N GLY A 241 -33.62 19.16 18.25
CA GLY A 241 -33.45 20.61 18.02
C GLY A 241 -34.75 21.38 17.73
N ARG A 242 -35.91 20.77 17.94
CA ARG A 242 -37.23 21.37 17.62
C ARG A 242 -38.12 21.69 18.84
N ASP A 243 -37.56 21.63 20.02
CA ASP A 243 -38.34 21.92 21.24
C ASP A 243 -38.14 23.38 21.72
N TRP A 244 -38.59 24.31 20.88
CA TRP A 244 -39.01 25.70 21.24
C TRP A 244 -39.98 26.22 20.21
#